data_e4d2731454655ba6840a6013df20f2e1
#
_entry.id   e4d2731454655ba6840a6013df20f2e1
#
_cell.length_a   1.000
_cell.length_b   1.000
_cell.length_c   1.000
_cell.angle_alpha   90.00
_cell.angle_beta   90.00
_cell.angle_gamma   90.00
#
_symmetry.space_group_name_H-M   'P 1'
#
loop_
_entity.id
_entity.type
_entity.pdbx_description
1 polymer ?
#
loop_
_entity_poly.entity_id
_entity_poly.type
_entity_poly.pdbx_seq_one_letter_code
_entity_poly.pdbx_strand_id
1 'polypeptide(L)'
;MKIYVYLDESGSMHKNSKTKYFAVGGYFAFKEDKNKVTSLYKKNNKEIKDNNKLPLDKEIKSYDMSEDEKIKIFSQIQDVNSFYGCVKIFDKSAMKKEIVESNIFFNYAVKLLFKDCIIPLLDFDQIHESIEFIVSVDNRNIRVGDLNNLETYLKTEFCIENFDFNITYYDSASNYGIQLADLVVNTFYNYYKDKRIVKKVMPTLKPKNFRTSLFPGHKIKGRLQKIAYNINENNWHSYKLMLVYSYKTWGR
;
A
#
# COMPACT_ATOMS: atom_id res chain seq x y z
N MET A 1 14.79 -0.98 14.98
CA MET A 1 14.92 -0.85 13.51
C MET A 1 13.94 0.20 12.97
N LYS A 2 14.30 0.99 11.91
CA LYS A 2 13.39 2.00 11.29
C LYS A 2 12.93 1.56 9.91
N ILE A 3 11.60 1.59 9.70
CA ILE A 3 10.95 1.28 8.42
C ILE A 3 10.20 2.52 7.96
N TYR A 4 10.45 2.95 6.73
CA TYR A 4 9.80 4.12 6.12
C TYR A 4 8.66 3.66 5.23
N VAL A 5 7.45 4.08 5.57
CA VAL A 5 6.20 3.72 4.89
C VAL A 5 5.62 4.97 4.25
N TYR A 6 5.23 4.88 2.98
CA TYR A 6 4.59 5.95 2.23
C TYR A 6 3.22 5.47 1.78
N LEU A 7 2.18 6.22 2.13
CA LEU A 7 0.79 5.83 1.91
C LEU A 7 0.00 6.88 1.14
N ASP A 8 -0.82 6.40 0.23
CA ASP A 8 -1.85 7.16 -0.46
C ASP A 8 -3.11 6.30 -0.61
N GLU A 9 -4.18 6.86 -1.15
CA GLU A 9 -5.46 6.19 -1.39
C GLU A 9 -5.88 6.29 -2.87
N SER A 10 -6.72 5.35 -3.31
CA SER A 10 -7.31 5.38 -4.64
C SER A 10 -8.77 4.94 -4.60
N GLY A 11 -9.61 5.61 -5.37
CA GLY A 11 -11.05 5.48 -5.26
C GLY A 11 -11.63 6.40 -4.18
N SER A 12 -12.90 6.21 -3.81
CA SER A 12 -13.56 7.06 -2.82
C SER A 12 -14.28 6.22 -1.76
N MET A 13 -14.07 6.60 -0.50
CA MET A 13 -14.79 6.04 0.66
C MET A 13 -16.17 6.68 0.86
N HIS A 14 -16.45 7.81 0.21
CA HIS A 14 -17.71 8.52 0.41
C HIS A 14 -18.91 7.63 0.07
N LYS A 15 -19.93 7.61 0.95
CA LYS A 15 -21.14 6.79 0.81
C LYS A 15 -21.88 6.97 -0.52
N ASN A 16 -21.89 8.20 -1.04
CA ASN A 16 -22.55 8.54 -2.32
C ASN A 16 -21.66 8.22 -3.54
N SER A 17 -20.44 7.74 -3.33
CA SER A 17 -19.55 7.41 -4.44
C SER A 17 -19.96 6.12 -5.12
N LYS A 18 -20.12 6.17 -6.45
CA LYS A 18 -20.43 5.02 -7.31
C LYS A 18 -19.25 4.07 -7.53
N THR A 19 -18.05 4.38 -7.00
CA THR A 19 -16.90 3.49 -7.16
C THR A 19 -17.11 2.21 -6.36
N LYS A 20 -16.96 1.06 -7.01
CA LYS A 20 -17.08 -0.25 -6.35
C LYS A 20 -15.95 -0.49 -5.36
N TYR A 21 -14.73 -0.08 -5.72
CA TYR A 21 -13.53 -0.32 -4.92
C TYR A 21 -13.01 0.96 -4.29
N PHE A 22 -12.35 0.78 -3.15
CA PHE A 22 -11.46 1.73 -2.49
C PHE A 22 -10.16 1.00 -2.17
N ALA A 23 -9.04 1.68 -2.27
CA ALA A 23 -7.74 1.13 -1.95
C ALA A 23 -6.95 2.09 -1.06
N VAL A 24 -6.24 1.56 -0.08
CA VAL A 24 -5.21 2.26 0.67
C VAL A 24 -3.92 1.47 0.56
N GLY A 25 -2.81 2.16 0.36
CA GLY A 25 -1.53 1.50 0.19
C GLY A 25 -0.43 2.42 -0.28
N GLY A 26 0.60 1.82 -0.82
CA GLY A 26 1.80 2.47 -1.28
C GLY A 26 2.97 1.52 -1.16
N TYR A 27 4.04 1.92 -0.49
CA TYR A 27 5.22 1.08 -0.32
C TYR A 27 5.92 1.35 1.01
N PHE A 28 6.79 0.42 1.37
CA PHE A 28 7.78 0.67 2.41
C PHE A 28 9.20 0.31 1.92
N ALA A 29 10.18 0.92 2.57
CA ALA A 29 11.60 0.62 2.40
C ALA A 29 12.32 0.74 3.75
N PHE A 30 13.43 0.01 3.91
CA PHE A 30 14.29 0.17 5.07
C PHE A 30 15.13 1.45 4.96
N LYS A 31 15.66 1.89 6.08
CA LYS A 31 16.40 3.16 6.22
C LYS A 31 17.51 3.32 5.16
N GLU A 32 18.25 2.26 4.88
CA GLU A 32 19.39 2.24 3.96
C GLU A 32 18.97 2.47 2.50
N ASP A 33 17.79 2.00 2.09
CA ASP A 33 17.34 2.05 0.70
C ASP A 33 16.30 3.15 0.39
N LYS A 34 15.70 3.77 1.43
CA LYS A 34 14.61 4.74 1.26
C LYS A 34 14.97 5.88 0.29
N ASN A 35 16.19 6.44 0.42
CA ASN A 35 16.65 7.53 -0.43
C ASN A 35 16.91 7.07 -1.86
N LYS A 36 17.37 5.84 -2.05
CA LYS A 36 17.57 5.24 -3.38
C LYS A 36 16.24 5.09 -4.12
N VAL A 37 15.21 4.57 -3.45
CA VAL A 37 13.86 4.42 -4.00
C VAL A 37 13.30 5.78 -4.46
N THR A 38 13.32 6.78 -3.58
CA THR A 38 12.80 8.12 -3.87
C THR A 38 13.59 8.82 -4.98
N SER A 39 14.92 8.65 -5.02
CA SER A 39 15.78 9.24 -6.05
C SER A 39 15.53 8.62 -7.43
N LEU A 40 15.31 7.29 -7.50
CA LEU A 40 14.94 6.62 -8.75
C LEU A 40 13.59 7.13 -9.27
N TYR A 41 12.59 7.27 -8.40
CA TYR A 41 11.31 7.84 -8.80
C TYR A 41 11.45 9.28 -9.28
N LYS A 42 12.17 10.14 -8.52
CA LYS A 42 12.43 11.54 -8.90
C LYS A 42 13.09 11.66 -10.28
N LYS A 43 14.08 10.80 -10.56
CA LYS A 43 14.77 10.77 -11.86
C LYS A 43 13.79 10.44 -12.99
N ASN A 44 12.99 9.39 -12.84
CA ASN A 44 11.99 9.01 -13.85
C ASN A 44 10.89 10.07 -14.03
N ASN A 45 10.42 10.68 -12.92
CA ASN A 45 9.44 11.75 -12.95
C ASN A 45 9.97 12.97 -13.73
N LYS A 46 11.24 13.36 -13.51
CA LYS A 46 11.88 14.42 -14.27
C LYS A 46 11.94 14.09 -15.77
N GLU A 47 12.35 12.88 -16.13
CA GLU A 47 12.42 12.45 -17.53
C GLU A 47 11.04 12.47 -18.22
N ILE A 48 9.98 12.04 -17.51
CA ILE A 48 8.61 12.14 -18.02
C ILE A 48 8.23 13.61 -18.27
N LYS A 49 8.58 14.51 -17.35
CA LYS A 49 8.32 15.95 -17.52
C LYS A 49 9.06 16.53 -18.72
N ASP A 50 10.33 16.21 -18.85
CA ASP A 50 11.16 16.68 -19.97
C ASP A 50 10.60 16.19 -21.31
N ASN A 51 10.25 14.90 -21.43
CA ASN A 51 9.69 14.30 -22.63
C ASN A 51 8.33 14.90 -23.02
N ASN A 52 7.49 15.20 -22.02
CA ASN A 52 6.14 15.75 -22.23
C ASN A 52 6.10 17.29 -22.17
N LYS A 53 7.27 17.96 -22.06
CA LYS A 53 7.39 19.43 -21.94
C LYS A 53 6.54 20.02 -20.81
N LEU A 54 6.48 19.31 -19.67
CA LEU A 54 5.72 19.75 -18.50
C LEU A 54 6.59 20.63 -17.59
N PRO A 55 5.98 21.61 -16.88
CA PRO A 55 6.70 22.39 -15.86
C PRO A 55 7.28 21.48 -14.77
N LEU A 56 8.46 21.87 -14.24
CA LEU A 56 9.16 21.07 -13.22
C LEU A 56 8.40 20.97 -11.90
N ASP A 57 7.61 21.98 -11.56
CA ASP A 57 6.76 22.05 -10.36
C ASP A 57 5.43 21.32 -10.52
N LYS A 58 5.03 20.94 -11.75
CA LYS A 58 3.79 20.20 -11.97
C LYS A 58 3.89 18.79 -11.37
N GLU A 59 2.96 18.43 -10.50
CA GLU A 59 2.80 17.05 -10.06
C GLU A 59 2.26 16.18 -11.21
N ILE A 60 2.87 15.00 -11.42
CA ILE A 60 2.36 13.99 -12.35
C ILE A 60 1.60 12.96 -11.53
N LYS A 61 0.29 12.88 -11.74
CA LYS A 61 -0.54 11.86 -11.10
C LYS A 61 -0.40 10.53 -11.83
N SER A 62 -0.54 9.43 -11.09
CA SER A 62 -0.44 8.09 -11.65
C SER A 62 -1.42 7.84 -12.82
N TYR A 63 -2.61 8.43 -12.78
CA TYR A 63 -3.59 8.27 -13.86
C TYR A 63 -3.21 8.99 -15.17
N ASP A 64 -2.29 9.98 -15.11
CA ASP A 64 -1.76 10.69 -16.28
C ASP A 64 -0.58 9.93 -16.94
N MET A 65 0.01 8.95 -16.25
CA MET A 65 1.13 8.18 -16.75
C MET A 65 0.66 7.07 -17.70
N SER A 66 1.37 6.91 -18.83
CA SER A 66 1.22 5.76 -19.71
C SER A 66 1.65 4.45 -19.05
N GLU A 67 1.21 3.30 -19.58
CA GLU A 67 1.67 1.99 -19.08
C GLU A 67 3.18 1.82 -19.24
N ASP A 68 3.79 2.31 -20.33
CA ASP A 68 5.23 2.19 -20.58
C ASP A 68 6.07 3.00 -19.57
N GLU A 69 5.61 4.20 -19.19
CA GLU A 69 6.21 5.00 -18.12
C GLU A 69 6.13 4.28 -16.76
N LYS A 70 4.97 3.71 -16.44
CA LYS A 70 4.78 2.90 -15.22
C LYS A 70 5.71 1.68 -15.19
N ILE A 71 5.80 0.95 -16.30
CA ILE A 71 6.70 -0.21 -16.44
C ILE A 71 8.15 0.20 -16.20
N LYS A 72 8.60 1.31 -16.81
CA LYS A 72 9.95 1.83 -16.63
C LYS A 72 10.26 2.15 -15.17
N ILE A 73 9.35 2.83 -14.48
CA ILE A 73 9.51 3.15 -13.05
C ILE A 73 9.58 1.87 -12.22
N PHE A 74 8.61 0.98 -12.36
CA PHE A 74 8.55 -0.25 -11.58
C PHE A 74 9.76 -1.17 -11.84
N SER A 75 10.24 -1.29 -13.08
CA SER A 75 11.40 -2.12 -13.40
C SER A 75 12.66 -1.72 -12.65
N GLN A 76 12.84 -0.42 -12.39
CA GLN A 76 14.00 0.09 -11.67
C GLN A 76 13.84 0.03 -10.14
N ILE A 77 12.64 0.36 -9.64
CA ILE A 77 12.39 0.45 -8.20
C ILE A 77 12.33 -0.93 -7.54
N GLN A 78 11.69 -1.90 -8.20
CA GLN A 78 11.58 -3.26 -7.65
C GLN A 78 12.90 -4.03 -7.61
N ASP A 79 13.98 -3.47 -8.17
CA ASP A 79 15.34 -4.01 -8.04
C ASP A 79 16.08 -3.48 -6.80
N VAL A 80 15.48 -2.54 -6.09
CA VAL A 80 15.99 -2.11 -4.77
C VAL A 80 15.61 -3.17 -3.73
N ASN A 81 16.60 -3.66 -2.98
CA ASN A 81 16.43 -4.84 -2.12
C ASN A 81 15.28 -4.73 -1.11
N SER A 82 15.13 -3.58 -0.47
CA SER A 82 14.11 -3.37 0.57
C SER A 82 12.86 -2.64 0.09
N PHE A 83 12.62 -2.56 -1.22
CA PHE A 83 11.38 -2.01 -1.75
C PHE A 83 10.26 -3.04 -1.72
N TYR A 84 9.15 -2.70 -1.05
CA TYR A 84 7.95 -3.54 -0.98
C TYR A 84 6.70 -2.70 -1.18
N GLY A 85 5.97 -2.93 -2.28
CA GLY A 85 4.65 -2.35 -2.53
C GLY A 85 3.56 -3.12 -1.78
N CYS A 86 2.70 -2.39 -1.06
CA CYS A 86 1.66 -2.96 -0.22
C CYS A 86 0.33 -2.25 -0.45
N VAL A 87 -0.73 -3.01 -0.78
CA VAL A 87 -2.04 -2.42 -1.06
C VAL A 87 -3.17 -3.24 -0.45
N LYS A 88 -4.04 -2.58 0.31
CA LYS A 88 -5.28 -3.12 0.82
C LYS A 88 -6.45 -2.63 -0.03
N ILE A 89 -7.18 -3.55 -0.62
CA ILE A 89 -8.33 -3.27 -1.48
C ILE A 89 -9.62 -3.55 -0.70
N PHE A 90 -10.60 -2.66 -0.80
CA PHE A 90 -11.92 -2.80 -0.21
C PHE A 90 -12.98 -2.89 -1.31
N ASP A 91 -13.70 -4.03 -1.36
CA ASP A 91 -14.90 -4.17 -2.20
C ASP A 91 -16.11 -3.64 -1.42
N LYS A 92 -16.51 -2.40 -1.68
CA LYS A 92 -17.63 -1.77 -0.99
C LYS A 92 -18.94 -2.49 -1.23
N SER A 93 -19.12 -3.14 -2.39
CA SER A 93 -20.34 -3.88 -2.70
C SER A 93 -20.51 -5.17 -1.86
N ALA A 94 -19.41 -5.70 -1.33
CA ALA A 94 -19.40 -6.88 -0.47
C ALA A 94 -19.44 -6.54 1.04
N MET A 95 -19.42 -5.26 1.40
CA MET A 95 -19.52 -4.82 2.79
C MET A 95 -20.97 -4.89 3.26
N LYS A 96 -21.18 -5.43 4.48
CA LYS A 96 -22.52 -5.59 5.07
C LYS A 96 -23.10 -4.29 5.65
N LYS A 97 -22.25 -3.31 5.95
CA LYS A 97 -22.62 -2.02 6.53
C LYS A 97 -22.01 -0.91 5.71
N GLU A 98 -22.71 0.21 5.62
CA GLU A 98 -22.19 1.42 5.00
C GLU A 98 -21.07 2.03 5.83
N ILE A 99 -20.17 2.73 5.15
CA ILE A 99 -19.14 3.54 5.80
C ILE A 99 -19.81 4.81 6.31
N VAL A 100 -19.93 4.95 7.64
CA VAL A 100 -20.58 6.09 8.27
C VAL A 100 -19.61 7.27 8.35
N GLU A 101 -18.40 7.02 8.85
CA GLU A 101 -17.34 8.02 9.06
C GLU A 101 -16.08 7.65 8.26
N SER A 102 -15.74 8.50 7.28
CA SER A 102 -14.62 8.25 6.37
C SER A 102 -13.27 8.18 7.10
N ASN A 103 -13.06 9.05 8.10
CA ASN A 103 -11.80 9.12 8.84
C ASN A 103 -11.58 7.87 9.71
N ILE A 104 -12.63 7.41 10.40
CA ILE A 104 -12.57 6.19 11.21
C ILE A 104 -12.31 4.98 10.31
N PHE A 105 -12.98 4.95 9.15
CA PHE A 105 -12.77 3.86 8.19
C PHE A 105 -11.35 3.89 7.60
N PHE A 106 -10.79 5.07 7.33
CA PHE A 106 -9.42 5.20 6.86
C PHE A 106 -8.42 4.63 7.87
N ASN A 107 -8.55 5.00 9.16
CA ASN A 107 -7.70 4.46 10.21
C ASN A 107 -7.79 2.92 10.28
N TYR A 108 -9.00 2.38 10.21
CA TYR A 108 -9.24 0.94 10.14
C TYR A 108 -8.62 0.30 8.88
N ALA A 109 -8.71 0.97 7.73
CA ALA A 109 -8.13 0.49 6.49
C ALA A 109 -6.60 0.44 6.56
N VAL A 110 -5.96 1.47 7.12
CA VAL A 110 -4.51 1.50 7.35
C VAL A 110 -4.08 0.40 8.33
N LYS A 111 -4.82 0.18 9.43
CA LYS A 111 -4.57 -0.95 10.32
C LYS A 111 -4.57 -2.29 9.58
N LEU A 112 -5.60 -2.52 8.73
CA LEU A 112 -5.67 -3.75 7.95
C LEU A 112 -4.55 -3.86 6.91
N LEU A 113 -4.09 -2.74 6.34
CA LEU A 113 -2.92 -2.71 5.47
C LEU A 113 -1.67 -3.19 6.22
N PHE A 114 -1.40 -2.65 7.41
CA PHE A 114 -0.29 -3.10 8.25
C PHE A 114 -0.41 -4.58 8.57
N LYS A 115 -1.55 -5.02 9.11
CA LYS A 115 -1.78 -6.40 9.54
C LYS A 115 -1.68 -7.43 8.41
N ASP A 116 -2.23 -7.11 7.23
CA ASP A 116 -2.38 -8.09 6.15
C ASP A 116 -1.27 -7.98 5.09
N CYS A 117 -0.63 -6.80 4.95
CA CYS A 117 0.30 -6.56 3.85
C CYS A 117 1.72 -6.16 4.29
N ILE A 118 1.90 -5.34 5.31
CA ILE A 118 3.24 -4.87 5.71
C ILE A 118 3.90 -5.85 6.68
N ILE A 119 3.30 -6.06 7.85
CA ILE A 119 3.85 -6.90 8.91
C ILE A 119 4.23 -8.31 8.43
N PRO A 120 3.42 -9.00 7.60
CA PRO A 120 3.78 -10.33 7.12
C PRO A 120 4.96 -10.40 6.13
N LEU A 121 5.50 -9.26 5.70
CA LEU A 121 6.71 -9.18 4.87
C LEU A 121 7.98 -8.95 5.70
N LEU A 122 7.84 -8.71 7.00
CA LEU A 122 8.96 -8.54 7.92
C LEU A 122 9.40 -9.90 8.45
N ASP A 123 10.71 -10.15 8.40
CA ASP A 123 11.30 -11.36 8.94
C ASP A 123 11.61 -11.16 10.44
N PHE A 124 10.65 -11.54 11.29
CA PHE A 124 10.77 -11.37 12.74
C PHE A 124 11.85 -12.26 13.37
N ASP A 125 12.27 -13.34 12.73
CA ASP A 125 13.34 -14.20 13.23
C ASP A 125 14.68 -13.47 13.20
N GLN A 126 14.83 -12.46 12.35
CA GLN A 126 16.02 -11.61 12.26
C GLN A 126 15.87 -10.26 12.99
N ILE A 127 14.69 -9.94 13.50
CA ILE A 127 14.41 -8.65 14.14
C ILE A 127 14.31 -8.86 15.66
N HIS A 128 15.41 -8.58 16.35
CA HIS A 128 15.48 -8.65 17.83
C HIS A 128 15.20 -7.31 18.52
N GLU A 129 15.04 -6.22 17.74
CA GLU A 129 14.83 -4.87 18.24
C GLU A 129 13.37 -4.41 18.04
N SER A 130 12.99 -3.33 18.75
CA SER A 130 11.74 -2.63 18.46
C SER A 130 11.72 -2.08 17.04
N ILE A 131 10.55 -2.10 16.40
CA ILE A 131 10.33 -1.54 15.07
C ILE A 131 9.64 -0.20 15.20
N GLU A 132 10.27 0.84 14.65
CA GLU A 132 9.68 2.17 14.49
C GLU A 132 9.25 2.35 13.03
N PHE A 133 7.95 2.48 12.80
CA PHE A 133 7.38 2.83 11.50
C PHE A 133 7.30 4.34 11.35
N ILE A 134 8.06 4.90 10.41
CA ILE A 134 7.99 6.30 10.00
C ILE A 134 7.03 6.38 8.82
N VAL A 135 5.80 6.79 9.08
CA VAL A 135 4.70 6.74 8.10
C VAL A 135 4.45 8.13 7.53
N SER A 136 4.60 8.25 6.22
CA SER A 136 4.24 9.46 5.45
C SER A 136 2.91 9.21 4.73
N VAL A 137 1.93 10.07 4.94
CA VAL A 137 0.57 9.94 4.40
C VAL A 137 0.23 11.17 3.56
N ASP A 138 -0.47 11.00 2.42
CA ASP A 138 -1.02 12.13 1.67
C ASP A 138 -2.11 12.86 2.47
N ASN A 139 -2.04 14.18 2.55
CA ASN A 139 -2.90 14.99 3.41
C ASN A 139 -4.19 15.50 2.72
N ARG A 140 -4.42 15.19 1.45
CA ARG A 140 -5.47 15.81 0.62
C ARG A 140 -6.90 15.69 1.15
N ASN A 141 -7.18 14.68 1.99
CA ASN A 141 -8.53 14.37 2.44
C ASN A 141 -8.73 14.46 3.95
N ILE A 142 -7.74 14.93 4.70
CA ILE A 142 -7.79 14.92 6.17
C ILE A 142 -8.01 16.34 6.69
N ARG A 143 -9.09 16.53 7.45
CA ARG A 143 -9.30 17.77 8.21
C ARG A 143 -8.26 17.88 9.32
N VAL A 144 -7.67 19.05 9.49
CA VAL A 144 -6.55 19.33 10.43
C VAL A 144 -6.79 18.83 11.87
N GLY A 145 -8.04 18.72 12.33
CA GLY A 145 -8.37 18.21 13.66
C GLY A 145 -8.20 16.69 13.87
N ASP A 146 -8.05 15.91 12.78
CA ASP A 146 -8.05 14.44 12.85
C ASP A 146 -6.64 13.83 12.66
N LEU A 147 -5.60 14.65 12.47
CA LEU A 147 -4.26 14.20 12.10
C LEU A 147 -3.60 13.29 13.14
N ASN A 148 -3.83 13.53 14.43
CA ASN A 148 -3.22 12.74 15.51
C ASN A 148 -3.96 11.41 15.79
N ASN A 149 -5.17 11.25 15.23
CA ASN A 149 -5.98 10.06 15.52
C ASN A 149 -5.42 8.77 14.94
N LEU A 150 -4.80 8.81 13.76
CA LEU A 150 -4.24 7.61 13.13
C LEU A 150 -3.04 7.06 13.93
N GLU A 151 -2.13 7.92 14.38
CA GLU A 151 -0.96 7.49 15.17
C GLU A 151 -1.39 6.81 16.48
N THR A 152 -2.24 7.51 17.25
CA THR A 152 -2.79 6.97 18.51
C THR A 152 -3.56 5.68 18.27
N TYR A 153 -4.36 5.62 17.20
CA TYR A 153 -5.11 4.43 16.83
C TYR A 153 -4.19 3.24 16.54
N LEU A 154 -3.13 3.42 15.73
CA LEU A 154 -2.21 2.34 15.41
C LEU A 154 -1.39 1.91 16.63
N LYS A 155 -0.91 2.84 17.45
CA LYS A 155 -0.22 2.52 18.72
C LYS A 155 -1.11 1.69 19.65
N THR A 156 -2.40 1.98 19.70
CA THR A 156 -3.37 1.21 20.51
C THR A 156 -3.63 -0.17 19.93
N GLU A 157 -3.83 -0.27 18.61
CA GLU A 157 -4.16 -1.51 17.93
C GLU A 157 -3.00 -2.53 17.88
N PHE A 158 -1.77 -2.04 17.96
CA PHE A 158 -0.54 -2.83 17.94
C PHE A 158 0.25 -2.72 19.26
N CYS A 159 -0.45 -2.44 20.37
CA CYS A 159 0.19 -2.23 21.68
C CYS A 159 0.85 -3.49 22.29
N ILE A 160 0.51 -4.68 21.81
CA ILE A 160 1.09 -5.96 22.26
C ILE A 160 2.41 -6.24 21.52
N GLU A 161 2.51 -5.78 20.29
CA GLU A 161 3.71 -5.88 19.47
C GLU A 161 4.70 -4.76 19.86
N ASN A 162 5.98 -5.02 19.75
CA ASN A 162 7.02 -4.02 20.02
C ASN A 162 7.17 -3.05 18.83
N PHE A 163 6.06 -2.40 18.44
CA PHE A 163 5.97 -1.47 17.34
C PHE A 163 5.71 -0.05 17.83
N ASP A 164 6.43 0.91 17.27
CA ASP A 164 6.14 2.33 17.42
C ASP A 164 5.78 2.95 16.07
N PHE A 165 4.93 3.97 16.10
CA PHE A 165 4.44 4.65 14.90
C PHE A 165 4.70 6.14 15.04
N ASN A 166 5.31 6.73 14.03
CA ASN A 166 5.48 8.17 13.87
C ASN A 166 4.86 8.58 12.53
N ILE A 167 3.76 9.33 12.57
CA ILE A 167 2.96 9.64 11.39
C ILE A 167 3.06 11.11 11.03
N THR A 168 3.40 11.38 9.77
CA THR A 168 3.46 12.75 9.23
C THR A 168 2.65 12.82 7.94
N TYR A 169 1.85 13.86 7.82
CA TYR A 169 1.06 14.14 6.63
C TYR A 169 1.79 15.13 5.73
N TYR A 170 1.82 14.83 4.43
CA TYR A 170 2.53 15.63 3.44
C TYR A 170 1.63 16.01 2.28
N ASP A 171 1.89 17.17 1.70
CA ASP A 171 1.39 17.52 0.38
C ASP A 171 2.16 16.71 -0.69
N SER A 172 1.42 15.91 -1.47
CA SER A 172 1.99 15.08 -2.51
C SER A 172 2.76 15.87 -3.57
N ALA A 173 2.37 17.12 -3.86
CA ALA A 173 3.06 17.97 -4.82
C ALA A 173 4.55 18.18 -4.46
N SER A 174 4.87 18.18 -3.16
CA SER A 174 6.23 18.39 -2.64
C SER A 174 6.96 17.10 -2.25
N ASN A 175 6.31 15.91 -2.30
CA ASN A 175 6.85 14.66 -1.77
C ASN A 175 6.85 13.52 -2.79
N TYR A 176 8.01 13.25 -3.40
CA TYR A 176 8.16 12.15 -4.36
C TYR A 176 7.89 10.76 -3.78
N GLY A 177 8.03 10.57 -2.46
CA GLY A 177 7.65 9.31 -1.81
C GLY A 177 6.14 9.09 -1.85
N ILE A 178 5.35 10.13 -1.59
CA ILE A 178 3.89 10.07 -1.68
C ILE A 178 3.44 9.90 -3.14
N GLN A 179 4.07 10.60 -4.10
CA GLN A 179 3.77 10.43 -5.53
C GLN A 179 4.03 8.98 -6.00
N LEU A 180 5.09 8.34 -5.50
CA LEU A 180 5.32 6.92 -5.77
C LEU A 180 4.27 6.03 -5.09
N ALA A 181 3.80 6.38 -3.89
CA ALA A 181 2.72 5.66 -3.23
C ALA A 181 1.41 5.75 -4.04
N ASP A 182 1.07 6.94 -4.61
CA ASP A 182 -0.03 7.09 -5.58
C ASP A 182 0.13 6.14 -6.76
N LEU A 183 1.34 6.08 -7.37
CA LEU A 183 1.60 5.16 -8.48
C LEU A 183 1.34 3.70 -8.10
N VAL A 184 1.80 3.26 -6.94
CA VAL A 184 1.60 1.89 -6.46
C VAL A 184 0.12 1.62 -6.21
N VAL A 185 -0.54 2.42 -5.36
CA VAL A 185 -1.94 2.16 -4.97
C VAL A 185 -2.89 2.25 -6.17
N ASN A 186 -2.69 3.24 -7.05
CA ASN A 186 -3.52 3.43 -8.24
C ASN A 186 -3.36 2.28 -9.25
N THR A 187 -2.16 1.74 -9.42
CA THR A 187 -1.92 0.58 -10.29
C THR A 187 -2.73 -0.63 -9.84
N PHE A 188 -2.70 -0.98 -8.57
CA PHE A 188 -3.46 -2.10 -8.03
C PHE A 188 -4.96 -1.80 -7.95
N TYR A 189 -5.38 -0.57 -7.63
CA TYR A 189 -6.77 -0.15 -7.70
C TYR A 189 -7.36 -0.36 -9.11
N ASN A 190 -6.63 0.08 -10.14
CA ASN A 190 -7.05 -0.11 -11.53
C ASN A 190 -7.10 -1.59 -11.93
N TYR A 191 -6.21 -2.43 -11.43
CA TYR A 191 -6.28 -3.88 -11.66
C TYR A 191 -7.61 -4.49 -11.16
N TYR A 192 -8.12 -4.04 -10.01
CA TYR A 192 -9.42 -4.50 -9.50
C TYR A 192 -10.60 -3.83 -10.20
N LYS A 193 -10.47 -2.56 -10.57
CA LYS A 193 -11.52 -1.80 -11.24
C LYS A 193 -11.71 -2.25 -12.68
N ASP A 194 -10.64 -2.29 -13.46
CA ASP A 194 -10.60 -2.74 -14.84
C ASP A 194 -9.18 -3.18 -15.23
N LYS A 195 -8.97 -4.47 -15.32
CA LYS A 195 -7.66 -5.08 -15.63
C LYS A 195 -7.05 -4.59 -16.96
N ARG A 196 -7.87 -4.08 -17.89
CA ARG A 196 -7.39 -3.58 -19.18
C ARG A 196 -6.50 -2.35 -19.04
N ILE A 197 -6.74 -1.52 -18.01
CA ILE A 197 -5.99 -0.26 -17.74
C ILE A 197 -4.52 -0.53 -17.39
N VAL A 198 -4.21 -1.70 -16.84
CA VAL A 198 -2.86 -2.08 -16.36
C VAL A 198 -2.40 -3.42 -16.93
N LYS A 199 -2.93 -3.79 -18.11
CA LYS A 199 -2.69 -5.09 -18.74
C LYS A 199 -1.21 -5.34 -19.00
N LYS A 200 -0.47 -4.33 -19.42
CA LYS A 200 0.98 -4.44 -19.70
C LYS A 200 1.82 -4.32 -18.42
N VAL A 201 1.35 -3.53 -17.43
CA VAL A 201 2.10 -3.25 -16.20
C VAL A 201 2.15 -4.49 -15.30
N MET A 202 1.00 -5.12 -15.04
CA MET A 202 0.90 -6.19 -14.05
C MET A 202 1.87 -7.36 -14.29
N PRO A 203 2.08 -7.85 -15.54
CA PRO A 203 3.03 -8.95 -15.79
C PRO A 203 4.50 -8.59 -15.51
N THR A 204 4.85 -7.30 -15.43
CA THR A 204 6.23 -6.84 -15.19
C THR A 204 6.57 -6.71 -13.70
N LEU A 205 5.57 -6.77 -12.83
CA LEU A 205 5.77 -6.68 -11.40
C LEU A 205 6.32 -8.00 -10.83
N LYS A 206 7.36 -7.91 -10.00
CA LYS A 206 7.95 -9.06 -9.31
C LYS A 206 7.10 -9.44 -8.10
N PRO A 207 6.49 -10.64 -8.04
CA PRO A 207 5.55 -11.01 -6.96
C PRO A 207 6.12 -10.86 -5.54
N LYS A 208 7.43 -11.12 -5.38
CA LYS A 208 8.10 -10.98 -4.07
C LYS A 208 8.11 -9.57 -3.51
N ASN A 209 8.01 -8.55 -4.39
CA ASN A 209 8.07 -7.15 -4.03
C ASN A 209 6.69 -6.52 -3.81
N PHE A 210 5.60 -7.25 -4.09
CA PHE A 210 4.26 -6.67 -4.00
C PHE A 210 3.31 -7.60 -3.24
N ARG A 211 2.61 -7.03 -2.26
CA ARG A 211 1.59 -7.73 -1.50
C ARG A 211 0.27 -6.99 -1.52
N THR A 212 -0.78 -7.68 -1.94
CA THR A 212 -2.13 -7.13 -1.95
C THR A 212 -3.07 -8.01 -1.13
N SER A 213 -4.09 -7.39 -0.54
CA SER A 213 -5.13 -8.10 0.19
C SER A 213 -6.49 -7.48 -0.07
N LEU A 214 -7.50 -8.31 -0.33
CA LEU A 214 -8.88 -7.87 -0.57
C LEU A 214 -9.72 -7.98 0.71
N PHE A 215 -10.58 -6.99 0.96
CA PHE A 215 -11.54 -6.98 2.06
C PHE A 215 -12.96 -6.69 1.54
N PRO A 216 -14.00 -7.39 2.05
CA PRO A 216 -13.89 -8.62 2.80
C PRO A 216 -13.30 -9.76 1.96
N GLY A 217 -12.59 -10.69 2.61
CA GLY A 217 -12.09 -11.88 1.93
C GLY A 217 -13.27 -12.72 1.40
N HIS A 218 -13.11 -13.32 0.22
CA HIS A 218 -14.15 -14.21 -0.32
C HIS A 218 -14.25 -15.53 0.47
N LYS A 219 -15.48 -15.93 0.81
CA LYS A 219 -15.73 -17.28 1.32
C LYS A 219 -15.82 -18.26 0.14
N ILE A 220 -14.89 -19.19 0.03
CA ILE A 220 -14.98 -20.31 -0.89
C ILE A 220 -15.22 -21.59 -0.07
N LYS A 221 -16.35 -22.29 -0.32
CA LYS A 221 -16.72 -23.56 0.34
C LYS A 221 -16.61 -23.52 1.88
N GLY A 222 -17.16 -22.49 2.53
CA GLY A 222 -17.23 -22.41 3.99
C GLY A 222 -15.92 -22.04 4.71
N ARG A 223 -14.81 -21.86 4.01
CA ARG A 223 -13.55 -21.35 4.56
C ARG A 223 -13.28 -19.93 4.08
N LEU A 224 -12.84 -19.06 5.01
CA LEU A 224 -12.29 -17.74 4.64
C LEU A 224 -10.95 -17.98 3.92
N GLN A 225 -10.94 -17.91 2.60
CA GLN A 225 -9.69 -17.75 1.88
C GLN A 225 -9.34 -16.26 1.89
N LYS A 226 -8.30 -15.90 2.62
CA LYS A 226 -7.57 -14.67 2.34
C LYS A 226 -6.89 -14.90 0.98
N ILE A 227 -7.44 -14.31 -0.08
CA ILE A 227 -6.79 -14.35 -1.38
C ILE A 227 -5.63 -13.36 -1.31
N ALA A 228 -4.47 -13.83 -0.89
CA ALA A 228 -3.22 -13.18 -1.24
C ALA A 228 -2.95 -13.58 -2.70
N TYR A 229 -3.19 -12.70 -3.64
CA TYR A 229 -2.80 -12.95 -5.02
C TYR A 229 -1.27 -12.91 -5.10
N ASN A 230 -0.64 -14.07 -5.06
CA ASN A 230 0.64 -14.25 -5.71
C ASN A 230 0.39 -14.38 -7.21
N ILE A 231 1.09 -13.60 -8.01
CA ILE A 231 1.00 -13.61 -9.47
C ILE A 231 1.53 -14.93 -10.07
N ASN A 232 2.07 -15.85 -9.27
CA ASN A 232 2.60 -17.15 -9.70
C ASN A 232 1.90 -18.32 -9.01
N GLU A 233 1.17 -19.12 -9.79
CA GLU A 233 0.48 -20.34 -9.35
C GLU A 233 1.39 -21.46 -8.78
N ASN A 234 2.72 -21.35 -8.93
CA ASN A 234 3.66 -22.44 -8.64
C ASN A 234 4.21 -22.47 -7.20
N ASN A 235 3.83 -21.55 -6.30
CA ASN A 235 4.36 -21.50 -4.93
C ASN A 235 3.31 -21.76 -3.82
N TRP A 236 2.33 -22.62 -4.07
CA TRP A 236 1.28 -22.96 -3.11
C TRP A 236 1.76 -23.63 -1.80
N HIS A 237 2.93 -24.27 -1.79
CA HIS A 237 3.39 -25.06 -0.63
C HIS A 237 3.96 -24.21 0.51
N SER A 238 4.63 -23.10 0.24
CA SER A 238 5.23 -22.22 1.28
C SER A 238 4.19 -21.40 2.05
N TYR A 239 3.07 -21.04 1.40
CA TYR A 239 2.00 -20.24 2.04
C TYR A 239 1.11 -21.03 3.01
N LYS A 240 1.01 -22.35 2.84
CA LYS A 240 0.22 -23.20 3.74
C LYS A 240 0.79 -23.25 5.16
N LEU A 241 2.10 -23.14 5.29
CA LEU A 241 2.81 -23.09 6.59
C LEU A 241 2.62 -21.73 7.30
N MET A 242 2.69 -20.60 6.57
CA MET A 242 2.52 -19.27 7.16
C MET A 242 1.09 -19.00 7.67
N LEU A 243 0.06 -19.51 6.97
CA LEU A 243 -1.35 -19.40 7.39
C LEU A 243 -1.66 -20.23 8.66
N VAL A 244 -0.97 -21.34 8.88
CA VAL A 244 -1.17 -22.19 10.08
C VAL A 244 -0.57 -21.53 11.32
N TYR A 245 0.54 -20.81 11.21
CA TYR A 245 1.16 -20.12 12.35
C TYR A 245 0.35 -18.91 12.84
N SER A 246 -0.26 -18.12 11.96
CA SER A 246 -1.05 -16.95 12.37
C SER A 246 -2.37 -17.30 13.06
N TYR A 247 -2.88 -18.52 12.93
CA TYR A 247 -4.10 -18.98 13.60
C TYR A 247 -3.87 -19.63 14.97
N LYS A 248 -2.64 -20.11 15.25
CA LYS A 248 -2.33 -20.75 16.55
C LYS A 248 -2.01 -19.77 17.68
N THR A 249 -1.65 -18.53 17.36
CA THR A 249 -1.27 -17.53 18.38
C THR A 249 -2.41 -16.63 18.85
N TRP A 250 -3.59 -16.65 18.18
CA TRP A 250 -4.73 -15.78 18.51
C TRP A 250 -5.98 -16.53 19.01
N GLY A 251 -5.81 -17.74 19.49
CA GLY A 251 -6.87 -18.61 20.03
C GLY A 251 -6.65 -18.99 21.49
N ARG A 252 -6.28 -18.04 22.35
CA ARG A 252 -6.40 -18.15 23.82
C ARG A 252 -6.73 -16.80 24.40
#